data_097927fbf7a2a003954c433336df3cde
#
_entry.id   097927fbf7a2a003954c433336df3cde
#
_cell.length_a   1.000
_cell.length_b   1.000
_cell.length_c   1.000
_cell.angle_alpha   90.00
_cell.angle_beta   90.00
_cell.angle_gamma   90.00
#
_symmetry.space_group_name_H-M   'P 1'
#
loop_
_entity.id
_entity.type
_entity.pdbx_description
1 polymer ?
#
loop_
_entity_poly.entity_id
_entity_poly.type
_entity_poly.pdbx_seq_one_letter_code
_entity_poly.pdbx_strand_id
1 'polypeptide(L)'
;FQKFMIDRDWEGKTNLFTISGEVLETASTDTFQRNIFDPVLFSGTIFKEQLSKYGVDVKKIAVSTGVAKGSLITVHISDSLLYSAHNLMHESDNLTAELFTKTLAVSDTTVGTWQGGLRVIKTFLADSASIDTSELRLADGSGVSRYNLSSADQFVKLLSYMYHSNKKDEFI
;
A
#
# COMPACT_ATOMS: atom_id res chain seq x y z
N PHE A 1 -5.67 3.75 32.41
CA PHE A 1 -5.01 4.32 31.23
C PHE A 1 -3.74 3.52 30.99
N GLN A 2 -3.74 2.65 29.96
CA GLN A 2 -2.54 1.97 29.50
C GLN A 2 -1.66 2.99 28.77
N LYS A 3 -0.50 3.30 29.32
CA LYS A 3 0.49 4.15 28.66
C LYS A 3 1.54 3.24 28.02
N PHE A 4 1.26 2.83 26.79
CA PHE A 4 2.12 1.94 26.03
C PHE A 4 2.60 2.63 24.77
N MET A 5 3.89 2.63 24.49
CA MET A 5 4.49 3.23 23.32
C MET A 5 5.42 2.24 22.63
N ILE A 6 5.37 2.23 21.32
CA ILE A 6 6.31 1.51 20.45
C ILE A 6 6.87 2.52 19.46
N ASP A 7 8.14 2.83 19.60
CA ASP A 7 8.85 3.76 18.72
C ASP A 7 9.94 3.05 17.93
N ARG A 8 10.10 3.46 16.68
CA ARG A 8 11.21 3.02 15.85
C ARG A 8 12.31 4.09 15.84
N ASP A 9 13.55 3.68 15.81
CA ASP A 9 14.68 4.59 15.61
C ASP A 9 14.68 5.18 14.19
N TRP A 10 13.98 6.31 14.03
CA TRP A 10 13.85 7.03 12.78
C TRP A 10 15.14 7.73 12.36
N GLU A 11 15.84 8.31 13.32
CA GLU A 11 17.05 9.08 13.07
C GLU A 11 18.20 8.17 12.64
N GLY A 12 18.35 7.04 13.32
CA GLY A 12 19.34 6.03 12.97
C GLY A 12 19.01 5.24 11.71
N LYS A 13 17.81 5.43 11.13
CA LYS A 13 17.34 4.70 9.93
C LYS A 13 17.47 3.19 10.11
N THR A 14 17.06 2.69 11.27
CA THR A 14 17.14 1.27 11.63
C THR A 14 15.74 0.70 11.87
N ASN A 15 15.65 -0.62 11.99
CA ASN A 15 14.46 -1.33 12.45
C ASN A 15 14.58 -1.70 13.94
N LEU A 16 15.29 -0.89 14.72
CA LEU A 16 15.30 -1.00 16.17
C LEU A 16 14.04 -0.37 16.74
N PHE A 17 13.25 -1.17 17.44
CA PHE A 17 12.03 -0.74 18.11
C PHE A 17 12.26 -0.67 19.61
N THR A 18 11.89 0.44 20.21
CA THR A 18 11.85 0.62 21.66
C THR A 18 10.40 0.50 22.11
N ILE A 19 10.15 -0.41 23.04
CA ILE A 19 8.84 -0.61 23.68
C ILE A 19 8.95 -0.05 25.09
N SER A 20 8.04 0.85 25.46
CA SER A 20 7.99 1.46 26.79
C SER A 20 6.55 1.62 27.27
N GLY A 21 6.40 1.66 28.60
CA GLY A 21 5.11 1.86 29.25
C GLY A 21 4.72 0.70 30.15
N GLU A 22 3.48 0.72 30.58
CA GLU A 22 2.90 -0.25 31.50
C GLU A 22 1.70 -0.92 30.85
N VAL A 23 1.59 -2.24 31.05
CA VAL A 23 0.49 -3.07 30.54
C VAL A 23 -0.17 -3.72 31.75
N LEU A 24 -1.48 -3.64 31.85
CA LEU A 24 -2.22 -4.32 32.90
C LEU A 24 -2.12 -5.83 32.71
N GLU A 25 -1.99 -6.59 33.80
CA GLU A 25 -1.94 -8.05 33.75
C GLU A 25 -3.19 -8.67 33.11
N THR A 26 -4.31 -7.96 33.23
CA THR A 26 -5.62 -8.35 32.65
C THR A 26 -5.88 -7.77 31.26
N ALA A 27 -4.88 -7.13 30.64
CA ALA A 27 -5.05 -6.55 29.31
C ALA A 27 -5.29 -7.64 28.26
N SER A 28 -6.23 -7.40 27.38
CA SER A 28 -6.41 -8.22 26.19
C SER A 28 -5.23 -8.06 25.23
N THR A 29 -5.00 -9.07 24.39
CA THR A 29 -4.03 -8.99 23.30
C THR A 29 -4.38 -7.84 22.37
N ASP A 30 -3.40 -7.02 22.02
CA ASP A 30 -3.52 -5.94 21.07
C ASP A 30 -2.40 -6.04 20.02
N THR A 31 -2.64 -5.53 18.80
CA THR A 31 -1.71 -5.60 17.70
C THR A 31 -1.40 -4.19 17.19
N PHE A 32 -0.13 -3.86 17.16
CA PHE A 32 0.35 -2.57 16.68
C PHE A 32 1.12 -2.71 15.39
N GLN A 33 0.70 -1.99 14.35
CA GLN A 33 1.42 -1.92 13.10
C GLN A 33 2.42 -0.76 13.14
N ARG A 34 3.62 -1.03 12.68
CA ARG A 34 4.69 -0.02 12.55
C ARG A 34 5.39 -0.18 11.22
N ASN A 35 5.72 0.94 10.62
CA ASN A 35 6.52 0.94 9.39
C ASN A 35 7.97 0.53 9.68
N ILE A 36 8.61 0.00 8.67
CA ILE A 36 10.00 -0.46 8.70
C ILE A 36 10.87 0.41 7.81
N PHE A 37 12.17 0.43 8.11
CA PHE A 37 13.19 1.00 7.24
C PHE A 37 13.65 -0.06 6.22
N ASP A 38 13.90 0.37 4.98
CA ASP A 38 14.31 -0.48 3.86
C ASP A 38 13.47 -1.77 3.72
N PRO A 39 12.22 -1.64 3.27
CA PRO A 39 11.31 -2.79 3.17
C PRO A 39 11.81 -3.86 2.20
N VAL A 40 12.62 -3.50 1.20
CA VAL A 40 13.17 -4.45 0.24
C VAL A 40 14.21 -5.34 0.91
N LEU A 41 15.16 -4.74 1.62
CA LEU A 41 16.17 -5.49 2.37
C LEU A 41 15.53 -6.30 3.51
N PHE A 42 14.55 -5.73 4.18
CA PHE A 42 13.79 -6.42 5.22
C PHE A 42 13.09 -7.68 4.67
N SER A 43 12.39 -7.57 3.55
CA SER A 43 11.73 -8.72 2.90
C SER A 43 12.74 -9.80 2.51
N GLY A 44 13.90 -9.40 1.96
CA GLY A 44 14.99 -10.32 1.65
C GLY A 44 15.54 -11.02 2.91
N THR A 45 15.62 -10.31 4.03
CA THR A 45 16.06 -10.87 5.31
C THR A 45 15.07 -11.92 5.83
N ILE A 46 13.80 -11.61 5.84
CA ILE A 46 12.75 -12.57 6.23
C ILE A 46 12.76 -13.80 5.32
N PHE A 47 12.91 -13.61 4.01
CA PHE A 47 12.99 -14.71 3.06
C PHE A 47 14.21 -15.60 3.34
N LYS A 48 15.39 -15.01 3.60
CA LYS A 48 16.58 -15.75 4.00
C LYS A 48 16.34 -16.59 5.27
N GLU A 49 15.71 -16.00 6.29
CA GLU A 49 15.39 -16.70 7.53
C GLU A 49 14.44 -17.89 7.30
N GLN A 50 13.44 -17.71 6.45
CA GLN A 50 12.54 -18.81 6.09
C GLN A 50 13.27 -19.92 5.34
N LEU A 51 14.11 -19.60 4.36
CA LEU A 51 14.93 -20.58 3.65
C LEU A 51 15.84 -21.37 4.62
N SER A 52 16.43 -20.70 5.59
CA SER A 52 17.27 -21.35 6.61
C SER A 52 16.50 -22.37 7.45
N LYS A 53 15.21 -22.08 7.78
CA LYS A 53 14.35 -23.05 8.49
C LYS A 53 14.09 -24.32 7.67
N TYR A 54 14.17 -24.23 6.35
CA TYR A 54 14.04 -25.36 5.43
C TYR A 54 15.37 -25.95 4.98
N GLY A 55 16.46 -25.62 5.67
CA GLY A 55 17.79 -26.19 5.42
C GLY A 55 18.56 -25.56 4.26
N VAL A 56 18.08 -24.43 3.71
CA VAL A 56 18.78 -23.70 2.65
C VAL A 56 19.61 -22.59 3.26
N ASP A 57 20.95 -22.72 3.20
CA ASP A 57 21.87 -21.71 3.72
C ASP A 57 22.12 -20.59 2.71
N VAL A 58 21.67 -19.39 3.04
CA VAL A 58 21.88 -18.17 2.24
C VAL A 58 22.91 -17.29 2.94
N LYS A 59 24.11 -17.24 2.41
CA LYS A 59 25.23 -16.51 3.03
C LYS A 59 25.04 -14.98 3.01
N LYS A 60 24.52 -14.42 1.90
CA LYS A 60 24.43 -12.97 1.70
C LYS A 60 23.13 -12.59 0.98
N ILE A 61 22.57 -11.46 1.39
CA ILE A 61 21.49 -10.76 0.68
C ILE A 61 22.08 -9.50 0.05
N ALA A 62 21.66 -9.19 -1.15
CA ALA A 62 21.96 -7.93 -1.81
C ALA A 62 20.74 -7.46 -2.60
N VAL A 63 20.50 -6.15 -2.60
CA VAL A 63 19.50 -5.51 -3.44
C VAL A 63 20.18 -5.03 -4.72
N SER A 64 19.61 -5.35 -5.85
CA SER A 64 20.08 -4.86 -7.15
C SER A 64 18.90 -4.36 -7.98
N THR A 65 19.18 -3.42 -8.88
CA THR A 65 18.23 -2.95 -9.88
C THR A 65 18.48 -3.70 -11.20
N GLY A 66 17.40 -4.08 -11.89
CA GLY A 66 17.47 -4.73 -13.18
C GLY A 66 16.79 -6.09 -13.24
N VAL A 67 16.86 -6.73 -14.39
CA VAL A 67 16.26 -8.04 -14.61
C VAL A 67 17.19 -9.13 -14.04
N ALA A 68 16.63 -10.00 -13.21
CA ALA A 68 17.34 -11.15 -12.71
C ALA A 68 17.77 -12.06 -13.87
N LYS A 69 19.05 -12.47 -13.86
CA LYS A 69 19.59 -13.44 -14.81
C LYS A 69 19.64 -14.79 -14.11
N GLY A 70 19.00 -15.79 -14.70
CA GLY A 70 18.98 -17.15 -14.16
C GLY A 70 17.81 -17.97 -14.68
N SER A 71 17.74 -19.22 -14.26
CA SER A 71 16.59 -20.07 -14.55
C SER A 71 15.47 -19.82 -13.55
N LEU A 72 14.23 -19.80 -14.02
CA LEU A 72 13.05 -19.72 -13.16
C LEU A 72 12.94 -21.01 -12.32
N ILE A 73 12.91 -20.87 -11.02
CA ILE A 73 12.77 -22.00 -10.08
C ILE A 73 11.30 -22.19 -9.72
N THR A 74 10.63 -21.10 -9.34
CA THR A 74 9.22 -21.13 -8.93
C THR A 74 8.59 -19.76 -9.10
N VAL A 75 7.26 -19.73 -9.12
CA VAL A 75 6.45 -18.52 -9.17
C VAL A 75 5.47 -18.53 -8.00
N HIS A 76 5.39 -17.43 -7.29
CA HIS A 76 4.29 -17.16 -6.37
C HIS A 76 3.27 -16.26 -7.09
N ILE A 77 2.02 -16.69 -7.08
CA ILE A 77 0.92 -15.90 -7.63
C ILE A 77 0.19 -15.27 -6.43
N SER A 78 0.08 -13.95 -6.44
CA SER A 78 -0.67 -13.21 -5.42
C SER A 78 -2.18 -13.47 -5.55
N ASP A 79 -2.93 -13.12 -4.50
CA ASP A 79 -4.38 -13.04 -4.59
C ASP A 79 -4.83 -12.06 -5.68
N SER A 80 -6.10 -12.15 -6.07
CA SER A 80 -6.65 -11.27 -7.09
C SER A 80 -6.64 -9.80 -6.65
N LEU A 81 -6.55 -8.89 -7.62
CA LEU A 81 -6.66 -7.45 -7.35
C LEU A 81 -7.97 -7.11 -6.62
N LEU A 82 -9.08 -7.78 -6.98
CA LEU A 82 -10.37 -7.59 -6.34
C LEU A 82 -10.33 -7.93 -4.85
N TYR A 83 -9.68 -9.04 -4.48
CA TYR A 83 -9.50 -9.41 -3.07
C TYR A 83 -8.70 -8.34 -2.30
N SER A 84 -7.62 -7.86 -2.88
CA SER A 84 -6.80 -6.82 -2.27
C SER A 84 -7.54 -5.48 -2.16
N ALA A 85 -8.37 -5.13 -3.18
CA ALA A 85 -9.20 -3.92 -3.16
C ALA A 85 -10.30 -4.01 -2.10
N HIS A 86 -10.96 -5.17 -1.97
CA HIS A 86 -11.96 -5.41 -0.94
C HIS A 86 -11.36 -5.27 0.46
N ASN A 87 -10.22 -5.91 0.71
CA ASN A 87 -9.52 -5.81 1.99
C ASN A 87 -9.12 -4.35 2.30
N LEU A 88 -8.58 -3.63 1.31
CA LEU A 88 -8.24 -2.21 1.44
C LEU A 88 -9.45 -1.38 1.89
N MET A 89 -10.62 -1.59 1.28
CA MET A 89 -11.82 -0.82 1.60
C MET A 89 -12.40 -1.18 2.96
N HIS A 90 -12.38 -2.45 3.35
CA HIS A 90 -12.88 -2.90 4.65
C HIS A 90 -11.99 -2.51 5.82
N GLU A 91 -10.68 -2.67 5.67
CA GLU A 91 -9.71 -2.41 6.73
C GLU A 91 -9.17 -0.97 6.71
N SER A 92 -9.58 -0.16 5.71
CA SER A 92 -9.02 1.19 5.49
C SER A 92 -7.49 1.17 5.40
N ASP A 93 -6.93 0.23 4.62
CA ASP A 93 -5.47 0.06 4.53
C ASP A 93 -4.85 1.13 3.63
N ASN A 94 -4.36 2.18 4.26
CA ASN A 94 -3.71 3.30 3.59
C ASN A 94 -2.47 2.90 2.79
N LEU A 95 -1.71 1.91 3.26
CA LEU A 95 -0.51 1.45 2.56
C LEU A 95 -0.88 0.81 1.22
N THR A 96 -1.87 -0.07 1.21
CA THR A 96 -2.36 -0.69 -0.02
C THR A 96 -2.93 0.34 -0.99
N ALA A 97 -3.66 1.37 -0.50
CA ALA A 97 -4.15 2.48 -1.33
C ALA A 97 -3.00 3.24 -2.03
N GLU A 98 -1.93 3.54 -1.30
CA GLU A 98 -0.74 4.19 -1.86
C GLU A 98 -0.01 3.30 -2.89
N LEU A 99 0.08 2.00 -2.61
CA LEU A 99 0.68 1.04 -3.54
C LEU A 99 -0.16 0.89 -4.81
N PHE A 100 -1.48 0.84 -4.72
CA PHE A 100 -2.37 0.82 -5.88
C PHE A 100 -2.20 2.08 -6.73
N THR A 101 -2.16 3.25 -6.09
CA THR A 101 -1.91 4.52 -6.79
C THR A 101 -0.60 4.47 -7.58
N LYS A 102 0.47 3.99 -6.97
CA LYS A 102 1.76 3.83 -7.68
C LYS A 102 1.70 2.78 -8.78
N THR A 103 0.96 1.70 -8.57
CA THR A 103 0.80 0.63 -9.57
C THR A 103 0.08 1.15 -10.81
N LEU A 104 -0.94 2.00 -10.65
CA LEU A 104 -1.61 2.66 -11.78
C LEU A 104 -0.64 3.47 -12.63
N ALA A 105 0.38 4.10 -12.05
CA ALA A 105 1.37 4.85 -12.80
C ALA A 105 2.18 3.98 -13.78
N VAL A 106 2.36 2.69 -13.47
CA VAL A 106 3.14 1.77 -14.30
C VAL A 106 2.45 1.50 -15.64
N SER A 107 1.13 1.65 -15.72
CA SER A 107 0.39 1.53 -16.99
C SER A 107 0.70 2.65 -17.98
N ASP A 108 1.12 3.81 -17.48
CA ASP A 108 1.43 5.02 -18.27
C ASP A 108 2.94 5.27 -18.38
N THR A 109 3.69 4.84 -17.38
CA THR A 109 5.14 5.01 -17.30
C THR A 109 5.82 3.72 -16.81
N THR A 110 7.14 3.64 -16.94
CA THR A 110 7.90 2.47 -16.44
C THR A 110 8.16 2.51 -14.94
N VAL A 111 7.80 3.61 -14.27
CA VAL A 111 8.10 3.85 -12.84
C VAL A 111 6.82 4.20 -12.09
N GLY A 112 6.54 3.45 -11.04
CA GLY A 112 5.40 3.68 -10.14
C GLY A 112 5.62 4.90 -9.24
N THR A 113 5.09 6.06 -9.63
CA THR A 113 5.14 7.29 -8.83
C THR A 113 3.75 7.73 -8.38
N TRP A 114 3.66 8.47 -7.28
CA TRP A 114 2.38 9.07 -6.86
C TRP A 114 1.80 10.00 -7.92
N GLN A 115 2.62 10.91 -8.46
CA GLN A 115 2.17 11.86 -9.47
C GLN A 115 1.62 11.14 -10.72
N GLY A 116 2.30 10.07 -11.16
CA GLY A 116 1.84 9.27 -12.27
C GLY A 116 0.49 8.62 -11.99
N GLY A 117 0.34 7.96 -10.84
CA GLY A 117 -0.91 7.32 -10.46
C GLY A 117 -2.07 8.29 -10.28
N LEU A 118 -1.84 9.40 -9.60
CA LEU A 118 -2.86 10.45 -9.43
C LEU A 118 -3.27 11.08 -10.76
N ARG A 119 -2.36 11.19 -11.74
CA ARG A 119 -2.69 11.62 -13.09
C ARG A 119 -3.60 10.61 -13.78
N VAL A 120 -3.28 9.31 -13.69
CA VAL A 120 -4.13 8.24 -14.26
C VAL A 120 -5.54 8.28 -13.65
N ILE A 121 -5.64 8.45 -12.33
CA ILE A 121 -6.93 8.59 -11.64
C ILE A 121 -7.70 9.81 -12.17
N LYS A 122 -7.06 10.97 -12.28
CA LYS A 122 -7.73 12.17 -12.82
C LYS A 122 -8.18 11.99 -14.27
N THR A 123 -7.36 11.36 -15.10
CA THR A 123 -7.73 11.05 -16.49
C THR A 123 -8.94 10.13 -16.54
N PHE A 124 -8.97 9.07 -15.75
CA PHE A 124 -10.13 8.18 -15.65
C PHE A 124 -11.41 8.94 -15.23
N LEU A 125 -11.32 9.79 -14.20
CA LEU A 125 -12.45 10.57 -13.71
C LEU A 125 -12.98 11.53 -14.79
N ALA A 126 -12.11 12.17 -15.55
CA ALA A 126 -12.50 13.07 -16.64
C ALA A 126 -13.07 12.31 -17.84
N ASP A 127 -12.36 11.34 -18.35
CA ASP A 127 -12.63 10.71 -19.65
C ASP A 127 -13.73 9.64 -19.55
N SER A 128 -13.73 8.86 -18.45
CA SER A 128 -14.67 7.75 -18.29
C SER A 128 -15.91 8.14 -17.48
N ALA A 129 -15.72 8.85 -16.36
CA ALA A 129 -16.81 9.23 -15.48
C ALA A 129 -17.38 10.64 -15.79
N SER A 130 -16.82 11.35 -16.78
CA SER A 130 -17.24 12.70 -17.18
C SER A 130 -17.30 13.71 -16.02
N ILE A 131 -16.34 13.59 -15.11
CA ILE A 131 -16.22 14.46 -13.93
C ILE A 131 -15.26 15.59 -14.26
N ASP A 132 -15.66 16.84 -14.02
CA ASP A 132 -14.76 17.97 -14.10
C ASP A 132 -13.71 17.86 -12.99
N THR A 133 -12.44 17.73 -13.40
CA THR A 133 -11.31 17.60 -12.49
C THR A 133 -10.50 18.90 -12.32
N SER A 134 -10.98 20.04 -12.85
CA SER A 134 -10.26 21.32 -12.80
C SER A 134 -10.02 21.79 -11.36
N GLU A 135 -10.98 21.59 -10.48
CA GLU A 135 -10.88 21.94 -9.05
C GLU A 135 -10.57 20.74 -8.15
N LEU A 136 -10.44 19.55 -8.73
CA LEU A 136 -10.07 18.34 -7.98
C LEU A 136 -8.58 18.37 -7.65
N ARG A 137 -8.25 18.27 -6.37
CA ARG A 137 -6.88 18.09 -5.90
C ARG A 137 -6.74 16.72 -5.26
N LEU A 138 -5.82 15.95 -5.78
CA LEU A 138 -5.40 14.66 -5.22
C LEU A 138 -3.92 14.77 -4.85
N ALA A 139 -3.60 14.55 -3.59
CA ALA A 139 -2.26 14.65 -3.05
C ALA A 139 -1.68 13.27 -2.68
N ASP A 140 -2.55 12.30 -2.41
CA ASP A 140 -2.19 10.92 -2.09
C ASP A 140 -3.27 9.94 -2.60
N GLY A 141 -3.00 8.65 -2.48
CA GLY A 141 -3.94 7.59 -2.84
C GLY A 141 -4.84 7.14 -1.70
N SER A 142 -4.42 7.38 -0.47
CA SER A 142 -5.11 6.92 0.75
C SER A 142 -6.20 7.87 1.25
N GLY A 143 -6.19 9.12 0.78
CA GLY A 143 -7.13 10.14 1.26
C GLY A 143 -6.77 10.76 2.62
N VAL A 144 -5.62 10.42 3.20
CA VAL A 144 -5.18 10.94 4.51
C VAL A 144 -4.72 12.40 4.44
N SER A 145 -4.21 12.82 3.30
CA SER A 145 -3.70 14.17 3.13
C SER A 145 -4.81 15.22 3.18
N ARG A 146 -4.60 16.27 3.97
CA ARG A 146 -5.49 17.46 4.01
C ARG A 146 -5.50 18.25 2.70
N TYR A 147 -4.59 17.97 1.80
CA TYR A 147 -4.49 18.63 0.50
C TYR A 147 -5.35 17.95 -0.57
N ASN A 148 -6.00 16.83 -0.24
CA ASN A 148 -7.06 16.27 -1.08
C ASN A 148 -8.29 17.16 -0.98
N LEU A 149 -8.75 17.67 -2.11
CA LEU A 149 -9.94 18.52 -2.19
C LEU A 149 -10.84 18.01 -3.31
N SER A 150 -12.09 17.78 -2.99
CA SER A 150 -13.14 17.37 -3.91
C SER A 150 -14.49 17.95 -3.49
N SER A 151 -15.41 18.07 -4.44
CA SER A 151 -16.76 18.53 -4.16
C SER A 151 -17.73 17.35 -3.97
N ALA A 152 -18.85 17.59 -3.29
CA ALA A 152 -19.90 16.61 -3.15
C ALA A 152 -20.48 16.18 -4.53
N ASP A 153 -20.54 17.09 -5.50
CA ASP A 153 -20.99 16.82 -6.87
C ASP A 153 -20.09 15.79 -7.56
N GLN A 154 -18.76 15.90 -7.40
CA GLN A 154 -17.81 14.95 -7.96
C GLN A 154 -18.01 13.56 -7.37
N PHE A 155 -18.27 13.43 -6.06
CA PHE A 155 -18.60 12.15 -5.43
C PHE A 155 -19.90 11.56 -5.96
N VAL A 156 -20.96 12.36 -6.06
CA VAL A 156 -22.26 11.90 -6.59
C VAL A 156 -22.10 11.39 -8.02
N LYS A 157 -21.36 12.10 -8.86
CA LYS A 157 -21.09 11.67 -10.24
C LYS A 157 -20.31 10.37 -10.30
N LEU A 158 -19.26 10.22 -9.47
CA LEU A 158 -18.49 8.99 -9.41
C LEU A 158 -19.34 7.80 -8.96
N LEU A 159 -20.11 7.95 -7.89
CA LEU A 159 -20.99 6.90 -7.37
C LEU A 159 -22.06 6.53 -8.43
N SER A 160 -22.63 7.52 -9.10
CA SER A 160 -23.60 7.29 -10.18
C SER A 160 -22.95 6.54 -11.36
N TYR A 161 -21.75 6.93 -11.77
CA TYR A 161 -21.00 6.25 -12.81
C TYR A 161 -20.75 4.78 -12.44
N MET A 162 -20.27 4.51 -11.23
CA MET A 162 -19.99 3.15 -10.77
C MET A 162 -21.26 2.31 -10.67
N TYR A 163 -22.35 2.89 -10.18
CA TYR A 163 -23.65 2.20 -10.08
C TYR A 163 -24.21 1.76 -11.45
N HIS A 164 -23.95 2.51 -12.52
CA HIS A 164 -24.40 2.19 -13.87
C HIS A 164 -23.34 1.43 -14.71
N SER A 165 -22.16 1.21 -14.15
CA SER A 165 -21.07 0.51 -14.84
C SER A 165 -21.29 -1.01 -14.82
N ASN A 166 -20.56 -1.71 -15.69
CA ASN A 166 -20.50 -3.18 -15.65
C ASN A 166 -19.68 -3.73 -14.47
N LYS A 167 -19.16 -2.84 -13.63
CA LYS A 167 -18.40 -3.14 -12.40
C LYS A 167 -19.20 -2.85 -11.13
N LYS A 168 -20.50 -2.65 -11.26
CA LYS A 168 -21.36 -2.36 -10.13
C LYS A 168 -21.26 -3.39 -9.02
N ASP A 169 -21.34 -4.67 -9.36
CA ASP A 169 -21.39 -5.76 -8.38
C ASP A 169 -20.04 -5.98 -7.66
N GLU A 170 -18.92 -5.50 -8.25
CA GLU A 170 -17.61 -5.51 -7.62
C GLU A 170 -17.38 -4.27 -6.74
N PHE A 171 -18.18 -3.20 -6.95
CA PHE A 171 -18.06 -1.93 -6.24
C PHE A 171 -19.01 -1.85 -5.03
N ILE A 172 -20.17 -2.46 -5.07
CA ILE A 172 -21.19 -2.49 -4.03
C ILE A 172 -21.10 -3.79 -3.24
#